data_e40ada2fdcf08d1d5a2547eed63dd110
#
_entry.id   e40ada2fdcf08d1d5a2547eed63dd110
#
_cell.length_a   1.000
_cell.length_b   1.000
_cell.length_c   1.000
_cell.angle_alpha   90.00
_cell.angle_beta   90.00
_cell.angle_gamma   90.00
#
_symmetry.space_group_name_H-M   'P 1'
#
loop_
_entity.id
_entity.type
_entity.pdbx_description
1 polymer ?
#
loop_
_entity_poly.entity_id
_entity_poly.type
_entity_poly.pdbx_seq_one_letter_code
_entity_poly.pdbx_strand_id
1 'polypeptide(L)'
;TKVEARAFAAERGFQKVAVKRDSLGVCFCPMDYRSFLKKWLVSNCQPQVSNCQPQVSVGQPQVSAGQTWSAEVRRGRFVDEKGDFIAWHEGYPFYTVGQRRGLGIHLNRAVFVKEIRPEKNEVVLASLQALEKTEMLLKDWNIVNRERLLGHADIIVKIRYRKQENHCTVTVTPDNFLHVQLHEPLTAIASGQAAAFYKDGLLLGGGIIVEESLLQSL
;
A
#
# COMPACT_ATOMS: atom_id res chain seq x y z
N THR A 1 9.83 -18.96 18.20
CA THR A 1 10.20 -17.52 18.15
C THR A 1 11.47 -17.32 17.31
N LYS A 2 11.76 -16.06 16.90
CA LYS A 2 13.02 -15.73 16.20
C LYS A 2 14.27 -16.01 17.07
N VAL A 3 14.15 -15.85 18.36
CA VAL A 3 15.24 -16.13 19.31
C VAL A 3 15.56 -17.62 19.29
N GLU A 4 14.58 -18.47 19.38
CA GLU A 4 14.73 -19.94 19.32
C GLU A 4 15.29 -20.39 17.96
N ALA A 5 14.78 -19.82 16.84
CA ALA A 5 15.28 -20.13 15.52
C ALA A 5 16.75 -19.76 15.33
N ARG A 6 17.19 -18.62 15.90
CA ARG A 6 18.59 -18.19 15.89
C ARG A 6 19.48 -19.06 16.77
N ALA A 7 18.99 -19.43 17.95
CA ALA A 7 19.70 -20.37 18.83
C ALA A 7 19.90 -21.73 18.15
N PHE A 8 18.84 -22.26 17.54
CA PHE A 8 18.89 -23.49 16.78
C PHE A 8 19.85 -23.43 15.57
N ALA A 9 19.87 -22.31 14.85
CA ALA A 9 20.82 -22.11 13.76
C ALA A 9 22.27 -22.06 14.24
N ALA A 10 22.53 -21.39 15.37
CA ALA A 10 23.84 -21.35 15.99
C ALA A 10 24.33 -22.74 16.44
N GLU A 11 23.48 -23.50 17.10
CA GLU A 11 23.74 -24.87 17.55
C GLU A 11 24.09 -25.82 16.38
N ARG A 12 23.46 -25.60 15.21
CA ARG A 12 23.72 -26.35 13.97
C ARG A 12 24.91 -25.84 13.17
N GLY A 13 25.70 -24.90 13.71
CA GLY A 13 26.89 -24.35 13.06
C GLY A 13 26.64 -23.22 12.05
N PHE A 14 25.40 -22.77 11.89
CA PHE A 14 25.05 -21.65 10.98
C PHE A 14 25.22 -20.28 11.64
N GLN A 15 26.44 -20.00 12.17
CA GLN A 15 26.74 -18.79 12.94
C GLN A 15 26.40 -17.49 12.19
N LYS A 16 26.77 -17.41 10.89
CA LYS A 16 26.47 -16.23 10.05
C LYS A 16 24.98 -15.92 9.93
N VAL A 17 24.13 -16.95 9.91
CA VAL A 17 22.67 -16.82 9.83
C VAL A 17 22.10 -16.42 11.19
N ALA A 18 22.61 -17.02 12.27
CA ALA A 18 22.16 -16.75 13.63
C ALA A 18 22.34 -15.28 14.05
N VAL A 19 23.44 -14.63 13.63
CA VAL A 19 23.76 -13.23 13.97
C VAL A 19 23.28 -12.22 12.93
N LYS A 20 22.79 -12.66 11.78
CA LYS A 20 22.36 -11.77 10.71
C LYS A 20 21.18 -10.90 11.19
N ARG A 21 21.31 -9.58 10.98
CA ARG A 21 20.21 -8.65 11.22
C ARG A 21 19.02 -8.94 10.30
N ASP A 22 17.83 -8.74 10.82
CA ASP A 22 16.62 -8.83 10.00
C ASP A 22 16.66 -7.77 8.89
N SER A 23 16.39 -8.21 7.68
CA SER A 23 16.21 -7.32 6.55
C SER A 23 14.86 -6.60 6.71
N LEU A 24 14.88 -5.30 7.00
CA LEU A 24 13.70 -4.47 7.14
C LEU A 24 13.31 -3.76 5.82
N GLY A 25 14.05 -3.98 4.77
CA GLY A 25 13.85 -3.40 3.45
C GLY A 25 13.65 -4.44 2.35
N VAL A 26 13.35 -3.97 1.15
CA VAL A 26 13.30 -4.82 -0.04
C VAL A 26 14.72 -5.24 -0.42
N CYS A 27 14.92 -6.54 -0.69
CA CYS A 27 16.23 -7.14 -0.89
C CYS A 27 17.04 -6.60 -2.10
N PHE A 28 16.33 -5.96 -3.07
CA PHE A 28 16.95 -5.35 -4.26
C PHE A 28 17.27 -3.85 -4.07
N CYS A 29 16.97 -3.27 -2.90
CA CYS A 29 17.22 -1.86 -2.62
C CYS A 29 18.35 -1.74 -1.57
N PRO A 30 19.63 -1.69 -1.99
CA PRO A 30 20.78 -1.61 -1.06
C PRO A 30 20.92 -0.26 -0.38
N MET A 31 20.22 0.77 -0.89
CA MET A 31 20.17 2.12 -0.37
C MET A 31 18.76 2.46 0.13
N ASP A 32 18.48 3.73 0.42
CA ASP A 32 17.12 4.16 0.68
C ASP A 32 16.25 4.06 -0.60
N TYR A 33 14.95 3.79 -0.43
CA TYR A 33 14.04 3.57 -1.55
C TYR A 33 13.87 4.80 -2.45
N ARG A 34 14.06 6.02 -1.93
CA ARG A 34 13.95 7.25 -2.71
C ARG A 34 15.09 7.38 -3.71
N SER A 35 16.32 7.08 -3.27
CA SER A 35 17.49 7.04 -4.14
C SER A 35 17.35 5.97 -5.23
N PHE A 36 16.81 4.80 -4.88
CA PHE A 36 16.49 3.75 -5.84
C PHE A 36 15.44 4.23 -6.84
N LEU A 37 14.30 4.77 -6.38
CA LEU A 37 13.24 5.27 -7.25
C LEU A 37 13.73 6.40 -8.16
N LYS A 38 14.51 7.35 -7.64
CA LYS A 38 15.10 8.43 -8.46
C LYS A 38 15.94 7.86 -9.61
N LYS A 39 16.82 6.91 -9.33
CA LYS A 39 17.63 6.24 -10.36
C LYS A 39 16.78 5.49 -11.36
N TRP A 40 15.83 4.70 -10.86
CA TRP A 40 14.97 3.88 -11.71
C TRP A 40 14.09 4.74 -12.63
N LEU A 41 13.47 5.80 -12.11
CA LEU A 41 12.64 6.72 -12.86
C LEU A 41 13.46 7.47 -13.93
N VAL A 42 14.65 7.96 -13.60
CA VAL A 42 15.55 8.61 -14.58
C VAL A 42 15.97 7.64 -15.68
N SER A 43 16.27 6.38 -15.34
CA SER A 43 16.71 5.37 -16.31
C SER A 43 15.59 4.86 -17.22
N ASN A 44 14.33 4.90 -16.77
CA ASN A 44 13.19 4.35 -17.50
C ASN A 44 12.23 5.41 -18.06
N CYS A 45 12.40 6.68 -17.67
CA CYS A 45 11.64 7.82 -18.20
C CYS A 45 12.48 8.61 -19.20
N GLN A 46 13.00 7.97 -20.25
CA GLN A 46 13.52 8.73 -21.40
C GLN A 46 12.34 9.36 -22.15
N PRO A 47 12.45 10.64 -22.60
CA PRO A 47 11.44 11.22 -23.46
C PRO A 47 11.36 10.36 -24.71
N GLN A 48 10.22 9.74 -24.96
CA GLN A 48 9.99 8.95 -26.16
C GLN A 48 10.01 9.87 -27.37
N VAL A 49 11.16 9.93 -28.04
CA VAL A 49 11.20 10.18 -29.47
C VAL A 49 10.55 8.94 -30.08
N SER A 50 9.44 9.17 -30.80
CA SER A 50 8.64 8.19 -31.50
C SER A 50 9.42 6.98 -32.03
N ASN A 51 8.96 5.76 -31.69
CA ASN A 51 9.35 4.44 -32.19
C ASN A 51 10.26 3.58 -31.28
N CYS A 52 9.86 3.32 -30.02
CA CYS A 52 10.40 2.16 -29.31
C CYS A 52 9.26 1.31 -28.78
N GLN A 53 9.09 0.12 -29.34
CA GLN A 53 8.28 -0.94 -28.75
C GLN A 53 8.96 -1.40 -27.44
N PRO A 54 8.25 -1.56 -26.32
CA PRO A 54 8.85 -2.06 -25.09
C PRO A 54 9.22 -3.53 -25.28
N GLN A 55 10.50 -3.84 -25.17
CA GLN A 55 10.95 -5.23 -25.02
C GLN A 55 10.58 -5.71 -23.61
N VAL A 56 9.66 -6.64 -23.55
CA VAL A 56 9.17 -7.28 -22.32
C VAL A 56 10.23 -8.24 -21.80
N SER A 57 10.93 -7.89 -20.72
CA SER A 57 11.72 -8.85 -19.94
C SER A 57 10.79 -9.61 -18.99
N VAL A 58 11.00 -10.93 -18.92
CA VAL A 58 10.22 -11.88 -18.11
C VAL A 58 10.26 -11.45 -16.63
N GLY A 59 9.09 -11.19 -16.04
CA GLY A 59 8.94 -10.90 -14.61
C GLY A 59 8.40 -9.51 -14.24
N GLN A 60 8.04 -8.66 -15.20
CA GLN A 60 7.37 -7.40 -14.91
C GLN A 60 5.84 -7.57 -14.89
N PRO A 61 5.10 -6.92 -13.95
CA PRO A 61 3.65 -6.94 -13.97
C PRO A 61 3.17 -6.33 -15.30
N GLN A 62 2.30 -7.05 -16.00
CA GLN A 62 1.70 -6.58 -17.24
C GLN A 62 0.80 -5.37 -16.93
N VAL A 63 1.23 -4.19 -17.34
CA VAL A 63 0.38 -3.00 -17.39
C VAL A 63 -0.41 -3.04 -18.69
N SER A 64 -1.73 -2.93 -18.60
CA SER A 64 -2.63 -2.88 -19.76
C SER A 64 -2.18 -1.78 -20.74
N ALA A 65 -2.18 -2.12 -22.05
CA ALA A 65 -1.81 -1.21 -23.12
C ALA A 65 -2.65 0.08 -23.06
N GLY A 66 -2.02 1.21 -22.74
CA GLY A 66 -2.65 2.52 -22.63
C GLY A 66 -2.14 3.42 -21.51
N GLN A 67 -1.49 2.86 -20.47
CA GLN A 67 -0.88 3.66 -19.40
C GLN A 67 0.61 3.89 -19.68
N THR A 68 0.91 4.95 -20.38
CA THR A 68 2.28 5.47 -20.46
C THR A 68 2.63 6.13 -19.13
N TRP A 69 3.45 5.45 -18.33
CA TRP A 69 4.05 6.02 -17.12
C TRP A 69 5.15 7.03 -17.51
N SER A 70 4.77 8.16 -18.05
CA SER A 70 5.64 9.34 -18.10
C SER A 70 5.58 10.09 -16.77
N ALA A 71 5.90 9.41 -15.69
CA ALA A 71 6.10 10.07 -14.42
C ALA A 71 7.44 10.82 -14.48
N GLU A 72 7.46 11.96 -15.16
CA GLU A 72 8.51 12.93 -14.94
C GLU A 72 8.59 13.20 -13.45
N VAL A 73 9.72 12.84 -12.83
CA VAL A 73 10.01 13.20 -11.44
C VAL A 73 10.23 14.69 -11.43
N ARG A 74 9.13 15.42 -11.36
CA ARG A 74 9.14 16.87 -11.29
C ARG A 74 8.53 17.33 -9.97
N ARG A 75 8.94 18.50 -9.55
CA ARG A 75 8.42 19.17 -8.37
C ARG A 75 6.89 19.31 -8.47
N GLY A 76 6.18 18.86 -7.44
CA GLY A 76 4.73 18.93 -7.33
C GLY A 76 4.29 19.69 -6.09
N ARG A 77 2.98 19.73 -5.83
CA ARG A 77 2.39 20.53 -4.76
C ARG A 77 1.81 19.64 -3.66
N PHE A 78 2.15 19.93 -2.40
CA PHE A 78 1.30 19.55 -1.28
C PHE A 78 0.13 20.52 -1.21
N VAL A 79 -1.06 19.99 -1.14
CA VAL A 79 -2.29 20.77 -1.00
C VAL A 79 -3.12 20.25 0.18
N ASP A 80 -4.01 21.06 0.70
CA ASP A 80 -4.99 20.61 1.68
C ASP A 80 -6.21 19.95 1.00
N GLU A 81 -7.22 19.57 1.79
CA GLU A 81 -8.45 18.94 1.30
C GLU A 81 -9.28 19.86 0.40
N LYS A 82 -9.11 21.16 0.51
CA LYS A 82 -9.77 22.17 -0.35
C LYS A 82 -9.02 22.43 -1.65
N GLY A 83 -7.77 21.95 -1.75
CA GLY A 83 -6.87 22.21 -2.86
C GLY A 83 -5.96 23.41 -2.65
N ASP A 84 -5.95 24.01 -1.46
CA ASP A 84 -5.09 25.14 -1.13
C ASP A 84 -3.65 24.69 -0.99
N PHE A 85 -2.73 25.49 -1.55
CA PHE A 85 -1.31 25.19 -1.56
C PHE A 85 -0.71 25.23 -0.15
N ILE A 86 0.05 24.19 0.20
CA ILE A 86 0.78 24.10 1.47
C ILE A 86 2.29 24.29 1.24
N ALA A 87 2.87 23.46 0.36
CA ALA A 87 4.31 23.44 0.10
C ALA A 87 4.63 22.71 -1.21
N TRP A 88 5.91 22.72 -1.60
CA TRP A 88 6.40 21.94 -2.73
C TRP A 88 6.96 20.59 -2.29
N HIS A 89 6.81 19.57 -3.13
CA HIS A 89 7.43 18.27 -2.96
C HIS A 89 8.24 17.83 -4.18
N GLU A 90 9.07 16.78 -4.02
CA GLU A 90 10.00 16.31 -5.07
C GLU A 90 9.33 15.50 -6.20
N GLY A 91 8.05 15.20 -6.08
CA GLY A 91 7.28 14.38 -7.02
C GLY A 91 6.38 13.39 -6.27
N TYR A 92 5.14 13.20 -6.74
CA TYR A 92 4.16 12.33 -6.08
C TYR A 92 4.62 10.86 -5.88
N PRO A 93 5.46 10.24 -6.75
CA PRO A 93 5.85 8.84 -6.57
C PRO A 93 6.64 8.55 -5.28
N PHE A 94 7.14 9.59 -4.60
CA PHE A 94 7.87 9.44 -3.34
C PHE A 94 6.98 9.41 -2.10
N TYR A 95 5.67 9.46 -2.28
CA TYR A 95 4.71 9.52 -1.17
C TYR A 95 3.74 8.34 -1.20
N THR A 96 3.19 8.02 -0.04
CA THR A 96 2.25 6.90 0.13
C THR A 96 1.12 7.35 1.04
N VAL A 97 -0.10 6.94 0.75
CA VAL A 97 -1.28 7.22 1.59
C VAL A 97 -1.04 6.73 3.03
N GLY A 98 -1.33 7.59 3.98
CA GLY A 98 -1.07 7.39 5.42
C GLY A 98 0.35 7.74 5.86
N GLN A 99 1.21 8.22 4.97
CA GLN A 99 2.56 8.64 5.33
C GLN A 99 2.52 9.93 6.17
N ARG A 100 3.23 9.92 7.30
CA ARG A 100 3.42 11.08 8.19
C ARG A 100 4.84 11.62 8.15
N ARG A 101 5.84 10.73 8.08
CA ARG A 101 7.27 11.09 8.15
C ARG A 101 7.87 11.26 6.77
N GLY A 102 8.94 12.06 6.68
CA GLY A 102 9.66 12.25 5.42
C GLY A 102 8.90 13.08 4.39
N LEU A 103 7.96 13.93 4.81
CA LEU A 103 7.27 14.87 3.92
C LEU A 103 8.17 16.06 3.55
N GLY A 104 9.22 16.34 4.35
CA GLY A 104 10.13 17.47 4.09
C GLY A 104 9.51 18.85 4.38
N ILE A 105 8.42 18.89 5.14
CA ILE A 105 7.72 20.12 5.54
C ILE A 105 7.60 20.19 7.06
N HIS A 106 7.58 21.40 7.58
CA HIS A 106 7.37 21.70 8.99
C HIS A 106 6.05 22.45 9.16
N LEU A 107 5.09 21.80 9.77
CA LEU A 107 3.79 22.38 10.09
C LEU A 107 3.56 22.27 11.61
N ASN A 108 2.87 23.25 12.20
CA ASN A 108 2.55 23.26 13.63
C ASN A 108 1.51 22.21 14.03
N ARG A 109 1.14 21.32 13.13
CA ARG A 109 0.19 20.22 13.33
C ARG A 109 0.68 18.95 12.65
N ALA A 110 0.23 17.79 13.16
CA ALA A 110 0.48 16.52 12.49
C ALA A 110 -0.39 16.42 11.23
N VAL A 111 0.26 16.15 10.10
CA VAL A 111 -0.41 15.91 8.81
C VAL A 111 0.00 14.58 8.23
N PHE A 112 -0.89 14.01 7.42
CA PHE A 112 -0.74 12.72 6.78
C PHE A 112 -1.11 12.84 5.29
N VAL A 113 -0.48 12.01 4.46
CA VAL A 113 -0.90 11.88 3.06
C VAL A 113 -2.27 11.21 3.04
N LYS A 114 -3.30 11.95 2.60
CA LYS A 114 -4.66 11.44 2.45
C LYS A 114 -4.87 10.84 1.07
N GLU A 115 -4.41 11.52 0.03
CA GLU A 115 -4.67 11.19 -1.36
C GLU A 115 -3.45 11.59 -2.22
N ILE A 116 -3.24 10.88 -3.32
CA ILE A 116 -2.25 11.22 -4.34
C ILE A 116 -3.00 11.43 -5.63
N ARG A 117 -2.77 12.56 -6.30
CA ARG A 117 -3.37 12.95 -7.59
C ARG A 117 -2.28 13.02 -8.67
N PRO A 118 -1.96 11.90 -9.34
CA PRO A 118 -0.87 11.81 -10.29
C PRO A 118 -0.99 12.81 -11.44
N GLU A 119 -2.19 13.00 -11.99
CA GLU A 119 -2.47 13.86 -13.15
C GLU A 119 -2.11 15.32 -12.88
N LYS A 120 -2.28 15.76 -11.63
CA LYS A 120 -1.99 17.13 -11.18
C LYS A 120 -0.62 17.25 -10.51
N ASN A 121 0.07 16.11 -10.31
CA ASN A 121 1.27 16.02 -9.48
C ASN A 121 1.06 16.66 -8.10
N GLU A 122 -0.06 16.30 -7.46
CA GLU A 122 -0.46 16.80 -6.14
C GLU A 122 -0.50 15.67 -5.12
N VAL A 123 -0.14 16.01 -3.90
CA VAL A 123 -0.28 15.16 -2.71
C VAL A 123 -1.14 15.90 -1.69
N VAL A 124 -2.33 15.37 -1.42
CA VAL A 124 -3.28 15.95 -0.47
C VAL A 124 -2.88 15.57 0.94
N LEU A 125 -2.74 16.57 1.80
CA LEU A 125 -2.44 16.40 3.22
C LEU A 125 -3.67 16.70 4.08
N ALA A 126 -3.90 15.83 5.07
CA ALA A 126 -5.03 15.98 5.99
C ALA A 126 -4.66 15.57 7.42
N SER A 127 -5.60 15.75 8.36
CA SER A 127 -5.51 15.22 9.72
C SER A 127 -5.61 13.69 9.73
N LEU A 128 -5.26 13.05 10.85
CA LEU A 128 -5.41 11.59 10.99
C LEU A 128 -6.88 11.17 10.87
N GLN A 129 -7.79 11.93 11.46
CA GLN A 129 -9.22 11.65 11.41
C GLN A 129 -9.78 11.65 9.98
N ALA A 130 -9.26 12.50 9.10
CA ALA A 130 -9.67 12.54 7.71
C ALA A 130 -9.24 11.31 6.88
N LEU A 131 -8.42 10.42 7.46
CA LEU A 131 -8.01 9.15 6.86
C LEU A 131 -8.80 7.96 7.41
N GLU A 132 -9.70 8.20 8.34
CA GLU A 132 -10.54 7.15 8.92
C GLU A 132 -11.59 6.69 7.92
N LYS A 133 -11.69 5.38 7.73
CA LYS A 133 -12.68 4.73 6.88
C LYS A 133 -13.28 3.56 7.63
N THR A 134 -14.55 3.32 7.40
CA THR A 134 -15.32 2.23 8.00
C THR A 134 -15.56 1.08 7.03
N GLU A 135 -15.17 1.24 5.78
CA GLU A 135 -15.40 0.22 4.75
C GLU A 135 -14.29 0.19 3.70
N MET A 136 -14.18 -0.91 2.99
CA MET A 136 -13.30 -1.08 1.83
C MET A 136 -13.84 -2.16 0.90
N LEU A 137 -13.47 -2.07 -0.39
CA LEU A 137 -13.71 -3.11 -1.39
C LEU A 137 -12.42 -3.84 -1.72
N LEU A 138 -12.52 -5.14 -1.98
CA LEU A 138 -11.41 -5.99 -2.38
C LEU A 138 -11.73 -6.69 -3.70
N LYS A 139 -10.76 -6.68 -4.61
CA LYS A 139 -10.75 -7.47 -5.84
C LYS A 139 -9.72 -8.61 -5.75
N ASP A 140 -9.67 -9.44 -6.78
CA ASP A 140 -8.67 -10.51 -6.92
C ASP A 140 -8.55 -11.37 -5.64
N TRP A 141 -9.71 -11.63 -5.02
CA TRP A 141 -9.76 -12.31 -3.75
C TRP A 141 -9.69 -13.83 -3.88
N ASN A 142 -9.04 -14.46 -2.90
CA ASN A 142 -8.96 -15.89 -2.73
C ASN A 142 -9.40 -16.26 -1.31
N ILE A 143 -10.48 -17.01 -1.19
CA ILE A 143 -11.09 -17.42 0.09
C ILE A 143 -11.08 -18.93 0.16
N VAL A 144 -10.43 -19.47 1.18
CA VAL A 144 -10.31 -20.91 1.44
C VAL A 144 -11.64 -21.51 1.92
N ASN A 145 -12.34 -20.77 2.80
CA ASN A 145 -13.61 -21.21 3.36
C ASN A 145 -14.60 -20.04 3.42
N ARG A 146 -15.52 -20.02 2.45
CA ARG A 146 -16.54 -18.95 2.32
C ARG A 146 -17.57 -18.97 3.46
N GLU A 147 -17.98 -20.15 3.89
CA GLU A 147 -19.00 -20.32 4.94
C GLU A 147 -18.52 -19.73 6.28
N ARG A 148 -17.25 -19.86 6.57
CA ARG A 148 -16.65 -19.29 7.80
C ARG A 148 -16.37 -17.81 7.71
N LEU A 149 -16.33 -17.23 6.51
CA LEU A 149 -16.03 -15.81 6.30
C LEU A 149 -17.27 -14.94 6.17
N LEU A 150 -18.22 -15.35 5.29
CA LEU A 150 -19.31 -14.49 4.87
C LEU A 150 -20.41 -14.38 5.91
N GLY A 151 -20.84 -13.16 6.20
CA GLY A 151 -21.94 -12.88 7.13
C GLY A 151 -21.60 -13.02 8.61
N HIS A 152 -20.35 -13.31 8.97
CA HIS A 152 -19.90 -13.39 10.36
C HIS A 152 -19.31 -12.06 10.84
N ALA A 153 -19.64 -11.68 12.08
CA ALA A 153 -19.18 -10.44 12.69
C ALA A 153 -17.85 -10.58 13.45
N ASP A 154 -17.41 -11.80 13.71
CA ASP A 154 -16.20 -12.13 14.46
C ASP A 154 -14.96 -12.33 13.57
N ILE A 155 -15.00 -11.81 12.37
CA ILE A 155 -13.88 -11.84 11.43
C ILE A 155 -12.92 -10.70 11.76
N ILE A 156 -11.62 -11.02 11.75
CA ILE A 156 -10.55 -10.05 11.90
C ILE A 156 -9.91 -9.80 10.54
N VAL A 157 -9.86 -8.54 10.10
CA VAL A 157 -9.11 -8.15 8.90
C VAL A 157 -7.78 -7.50 9.25
N LYS A 158 -6.72 -7.91 8.56
CA LYS A 158 -5.36 -7.33 8.67
C LYS A 158 -4.94 -6.78 7.32
N ILE A 159 -4.66 -5.47 7.27
CA ILE A 159 -4.15 -4.76 6.09
C ILE A 159 -2.66 -4.39 6.23
N ARG A 160 -2.08 -4.62 7.41
CA ARG A 160 -0.67 -4.32 7.74
C ARG A 160 -0.15 -5.29 8.79
N TYR A 161 1.17 -5.40 8.87
CA TYR A 161 1.88 -6.19 9.90
C TYR A 161 1.82 -5.53 11.28
N ARG A 162 0.68 -5.12 11.78
CA ARG A 162 0.49 -4.65 13.15
C ARG A 162 -0.42 -5.60 13.92
N LYS A 163 -0.25 -5.64 15.24
CA LYS A 163 -1.09 -6.43 16.15
C LYS A 163 -2.50 -5.81 16.34
N GLN A 164 -3.03 -5.10 15.35
CA GLN A 164 -4.39 -4.58 15.43
C GLN A 164 -5.38 -5.65 14.99
N GLU A 165 -6.35 -5.92 15.82
CA GLU A 165 -7.51 -6.76 15.53
C GLU A 165 -8.63 -5.84 15.07
N ASN A 166 -8.81 -5.75 13.75
CA ASN A 166 -9.86 -4.95 13.17
C ASN A 166 -11.03 -5.88 12.85
N HIS A 167 -12.07 -5.86 13.69
CA HIS A 167 -13.26 -6.65 13.48
C HIS A 167 -14.07 -6.12 12.30
N CYS A 168 -14.60 -7.04 11.51
CA CYS A 168 -15.36 -6.68 10.30
C CYS A 168 -16.40 -7.73 9.95
N THR A 169 -17.33 -7.32 9.10
CA THR A 169 -18.26 -8.20 8.40
C THR A 169 -17.93 -8.16 6.91
N VAL A 170 -17.97 -9.31 6.25
CA VAL A 170 -17.60 -9.45 4.84
C VAL A 170 -18.80 -9.96 4.04
N THR A 171 -19.10 -9.30 2.93
CA THR A 171 -20.14 -9.69 1.98
C THR A 171 -19.59 -9.68 0.56
N VAL A 172 -20.25 -10.37 -0.37
CA VAL A 172 -19.90 -10.35 -1.80
C VAL A 172 -20.86 -9.42 -2.51
N THR A 173 -20.34 -8.48 -3.28
CA THR A 173 -21.17 -7.58 -4.11
C THR A 173 -21.60 -8.26 -5.40
N PRO A 174 -22.65 -7.76 -6.11
CA PRO A 174 -23.06 -8.26 -7.41
C PRO A 174 -21.92 -8.30 -8.44
N ASP A 175 -21.02 -7.32 -8.38
CA ASP A 175 -19.86 -7.18 -9.29
C ASP A 175 -18.65 -8.02 -8.85
N ASN A 176 -18.86 -8.99 -7.96
CA ASN A 176 -17.84 -9.93 -7.47
C ASN A 176 -16.67 -9.27 -6.73
N PHE A 177 -16.89 -8.15 -6.05
CA PHE A 177 -15.96 -7.64 -5.04
C PHE A 177 -16.31 -8.22 -3.67
N LEU A 178 -15.34 -8.22 -2.74
CA LEU A 178 -15.65 -8.36 -1.32
C LEU A 178 -15.84 -6.97 -0.72
N HIS A 179 -17.02 -6.70 -0.19
CA HIS A 179 -17.30 -5.54 0.62
C HIS A 179 -17.02 -5.86 2.08
N VAL A 180 -16.14 -5.10 2.69
CA VAL A 180 -15.70 -5.25 4.08
C VAL A 180 -16.19 -4.07 4.87
N GLN A 181 -17.13 -4.30 5.78
CA GLN A 181 -17.62 -3.32 6.74
C GLN A 181 -16.85 -3.48 8.04
N LEU A 182 -16.07 -2.47 8.42
CA LEU A 182 -15.33 -2.43 9.67
C LEU A 182 -16.25 -2.03 10.83
N HIS A 183 -16.05 -2.63 12.01
CA HIS A 183 -16.81 -2.27 13.20
C HIS A 183 -16.29 -0.99 13.85
N GLU A 184 -15.00 -0.69 13.67
CA GLU A 184 -14.35 0.54 14.09
C GLU A 184 -13.61 1.19 12.92
N PRO A 185 -13.52 2.53 12.88
CA PRO A 185 -12.80 3.22 11.83
C PRO A 185 -11.33 2.81 11.79
N LEU A 186 -10.80 2.58 10.61
CA LEU A 186 -9.40 2.23 10.37
C LEU A 186 -8.73 3.29 9.50
N THR A 187 -7.59 3.78 9.97
CA THR A 187 -6.84 4.78 9.21
C THR A 187 -5.93 4.16 8.14
N ALA A 188 -5.71 4.93 7.09
CA ALA A 188 -4.73 4.63 6.04
C ALA A 188 -4.98 3.29 5.32
N ILE A 189 -6.23 3.01 5.00
CA ILE A 189 -6.63 2.02 4.00
C ILE A 189 -6.18 2.56 2.64
N ALA A 190 -5.31 1.83 1.96
CA ALA A 190 -4.74 2.27 0.69
C ALA A 190 -5.01 1.26 -0.42
N SER A 191 -5.42 1.75 -1.58
CA SER A 191 -5.57 0.94 -2.79
C SER A 191 -4.27 0.24 -3.16
N GLY A 192 -4.37 -0.99 -3.68
CA GLY A 192 -3.24 -1.84 -4.05
C GLY A 192 -2.63 -2.62 -2.87
N GLN A 193 -3.04 -2.38 -1.62
CA GLN A 193 -2.62 -3.20 -0.48
C GLN A 193 -3.45 -4.49 -0.39
N ALA A 194 -2.84 -5.55 0.15
CA ALA A 194 -3.55 -6.78 0.46
C ALA A 194 -4.25 -6.66 1.83
N ALA A 195 -5.47 -7.19 1.89
CA ALA A 195 -6.20 -7.44 3.14
C ALA A 195 -6.32 -8.95 3.35
N ALA A 196 -6.07 -9.43 4.57
CA ALA A 196 -6.16 -10.84 4.93
C ALA A 196 -7.16 -11.04 6.07
N PHE A 197 -8.01 -12.05 5.95
CA PHE A 197 -9.07 -12.36 6.92
C PHE A 197 -8.68 -13.53 7.82
N TYR A 198 -8.96 -13.37 9.09
CA TYR A 198 -8.68 -14.37 10.12
C TYR A 198 -9.91 -14.62 11.01
N LYS A 199 -10.05 -15.84 11.48
CA LYS A 199 -10.97 -16.24 12.54
C LYS A 199 -10.30 -17.32 13.38
N ASP A 200 -10.35 -17.21 14.70
CA ASP A 200 -9.73 -18.15 15.64
C ASP A 200 -8.24 -18.42 15.34
N GLY A 201 -7.51 -17.40 14.89
CA GLY A 201 -6.11 -17.51 14.48
C GLY A 201 -5.86 -18.17 13.13
N LEU A 202 -6.88 -18.67 12.45
CA LEU A 202 -6.79 -19.30 11.13
C LEU A 202 -6.96 -18.26 10.01
N LEU A 203 -6.10 -18.32 9.00
CA LEU A 203 -6.25 -17.54 7.78
C LEU A 203 -7.40 -18.10 6.94
N LEU A 204 -8.39 -17.27 6.64
CA LEU A 204 -9.54 -17.62 5.81
C LEU A 204 -9.37 -17.22 4.35
N GLY A 205 -8.47 -16.29 4.07
CA GLY A 205 -8.21 -15.79 2.73
C GLY A 205 -7.92 -14.29 2.72
N GLY A 206 -8.04 -13.65 1.56
CA GLY A 206 -7.81 -12.22 1.40
C GLY A 206 -8.04 -11.74 -0.02
N GLY A 207 -7.72 -10.48 -0.27
CA GLY A 207 -7.83 -9.84 -1.58
C GLY A 207 -7.05 -8.53 -1.62
N ILE A 208 -7.13 -7.82 -2.75
CA ILE A 208 -6.46 -6.54 -2.98
C ILE A 208 -7.45 -5.40 -2.82
N ILE A 209 -7.13 -4.43 -1.98
CA ILE A 209 -7.94 -3.23 -1.74
C ILE A 209 -8.01 -2.41 -3.03
N VAL A 210 -9.21 -2.00 -3.43
CA VAL A 210 -9.45 -1.13 -4.58
C VAL A 210 -9.70 0.32 -4.16
N GLU A 211 -9.80 1.22 -5.14
CA GLU A 211 -10.07 2.63 -4.88
C GLU A 211 -11.50 2.86 -4.35
N GLU A 212 -11.63 3.89 -3.53
CA GLU A 212 -12.89 4.30 -2.89
C GLU A 212 -13.94 4.76 -3.91
N SER A 213 -13.51 5.28 -5.05
CA SER A 213 -14.41 5.68 -6.13
C SER A 213 -15.37 4.56 -6.57
N LEU A 214 -14.95 3.30 -6.42
CA LEU A 214 -15.78 2.14 -6.70
C LEU A 214 -16.87 1.88 -5.64
N LEU A 215 -16.69 2.35 -4.39
CA LEU A 215 -17.72 2.28 -3.35
C LEU A 215 -18.94 3.15 -3.66
N GLN A 216 -18.74 4.26 -4.38
CA GLN A 216 -19.82 5.22 -4.71
C GLN A 216 -20.68 4.76 -5.89
N SER A 217 -20.27 3.70 -6.58
CA SER A 217 -20.99 3.13 -7.74
C SER A 217 -21.81 1.87 -7.40
N LEU A 218 -21.79 1.44 -6.13
CA LEU A 218 -22.58 0.33 -5.58
C LEU A 218 -23.85 0.83 -4.89
#